data_0c8715e429eb5cf7ae520d8cd101151c
#
_entry.id   0c8715e429eb5cf7ae520d8cd101151c
#
_cell.length_a   1.000
_cell.length_b   1.000
_cell.length_c   1.000
_cell.angle_alpha   90.00
_cell.angle_beta   90.00
_cell.angle_gamma   90.00
#
_symmetry.space_group_name_H-M   'P 1'
#
loop_
_entity.id
_entity.type
_entity.pdbx_description
1 polymer ?
#
loop_
_entity_poly.entity_id
_entity_poly.type
_entity_poly.pdbx_seq_one_letter_code
_entity_poly.pdbx_strand_id
1 'polypeptide(L)'
;MVGMACAILIRYLLAALALASAFVPAPAAAAAFVPASDAVVLESLPEKGDPALAALRRMRRDLAENPRDPARAIDVVRRALQAARTLGDPRFFGQAQAALAPWWTADDVPAPVLLLRATIRQSQHDFEGALADLDRLLAAQPSYSQARLTRSVVLTVVGRYADARRDCAALTGLASPLVIAACDAGPASLSGAASAAYDALLAAPLRASDDAAVREWALTIAAEIAARRGDRARAEAHFMAALALDPRDAYLKGAYADFLLERGRAHEVVALLREDTRNDGLLLRLAFAEARLPGARASYEAHLADLAARFDAARQRGDRMHRREEARFRLDLLNDATAALALARANWSVQREAADLRILVDAARAANDADAANVAAAWIARNRIEDAALQPPASTR
;
A
#
# COMPACT_ATOMS: atom_id res chain seq x y z
N MET A 1 -57.49 36.65 23.26
CA MET A 1 -57.41 35.17 23.36
C MET A 1 -56.28 34.52 22.50
N VAL A 2 -55.61 35.27 21.68
CA VAL A 2 -54.50 34.68 20.78
C VAL A 2 -53.18 34.58 21.51
N GLY A 3 -52.88 35.38 22.53
CA GLY A 3 -51.61 35.41 23.22
C GLY A 3 -51.32 34.23 24.18
N MET A 4 -52.36 33.58 24.68
CA MET A 4 -52.21 32.50 25.67
C MET A 4 -51.99 31.12 25.04
N ALA A 5 -52.45 30.90 23.81
CA ALA A 5 -52.23 29.69 23.04
C ALA A 5 -50.77 29.57 22.51
N CYS A 6 -50.15 30.70 22.18
CA CYS A 6 -48.78 30.75 21.68
C CYS A 6 -47.73 30.42 22.78
N ALA A 7 -47.98 30.86 24.00
CA ALA A 7 -47.09 30.60 25.15
C ALA A 7 -47.12 29.13 25.60
N ILE A 8 -48.23 28.45 25.43
CA ILE A 8 -48.38 27.01 25.76
C ILE A 8 -47.69 26.15 24.70
N LEU A 9 -47.80 26.48 23.41
CA LEU A 9 -47.10 25.76 22.33
C LEU A 9 -45.57 25.88 22.44
N ILE A 10 -45.05 27.04 22.79
CA ILE A 10 -43.59 27.25 22.97
C ILE A 10 -43.06 26.44 24.18
N ARG A 11 -43.85 26.31 25.27
CA ARG A 11 -43.45 25.48 26.42
C ARG A 11 -43.42 23.99 26.09
N TYR A 12 -44.32 23.49 25.29
CA TYR A 12 -44.30 22.08 24.85
C TYR A 12 -43.22 21.80 23.82
N LEU A 13 -42.89 22.74 22.94
CA LEU A 13 -41.77 22.62 22.01
C LEU A 13 -40.40 22.62 22.73
N LEU A 14 -40.21 23.47 23.72
CA LEU A 14 -39.00 23.50 24.55
C LEU A 14 -38.88 22.26 25.45
N ALA A 15 -39.98 21.71 25.98
CA ALA A 15 -39.97 20.47 26.73
C ALA A 15 -39.68 19.25 25.83
N ALA A 16 -40.17 19.22 24.59
CA ALA A 16 -39.85 18.18 23.61
C ALA A 16 -38.40 18.23 23.13
N LEU A 17 -37.81 19.43 22.96
CA LEU A 17 -36.39 19.59 22.65
C LEU A 17 -35.48 19.16 23.80
N ALA A 18 -35.90 19.40 25.08
CA ALA A 18 -35.14 18.98 26.25
C ALA A 18 -35.12 17.45 26.45
N LEU A 19 -36.23 16.76 26.07
CA LEU A 19 -36.27 15.30 26.10
C LEU A 19 -35.52 14.63 24.94
N ALA A 20 -35.41 15.27 23.79
CA ALA A 20 -34.62 14.77 22.65
C ALA A 20 -33.10 14.84 22.88
N SER A 21 -32.65 15.73 23.77
CA SER A 21 -31.21 15.88 24.10
C SER A 21 -30.69 14.84 25.10
N ALA A 22 -31.53 14.01 25.69
CA ALA A 22 -31.17 13.02 26.71
C ALA A 22 -30.78 11.65 26.13
N PHE A 23 -30.93 11.45 24.81
CA PHE A 23 -30.52 10.22 24.12
C PHE A 23 -29.35 10.48 23.16
N VAL A 24 -28.23 10.98 23.68
CA VAL A 24 -26.97 10.78 23.03
C VAL A 24 -26.50 9.39 23.47
N PRO A 25 -26.44 8.37 22.60
CA PRO A 25 -25.84 7.10 22.96
C PRO A 25 -24.41 7.40 23.35
N ALA A 26 -24.03 7.10 24.59
CA ALA A 26 -22.64 7.14 25.00
C ALA A 26 -21.85 6.29 24.01
N PRO A 27 -20.66 6.74 23.53
CA PRO A 27 -19.83 5.92 22.71
C PRO A 27 -19.65 4.59 23.45
N ALA A 28 -20.11 3.50 22.87
CA ALA A 28 -19.88 2.18 23.42
C ALA A 28 -18.34 2.02 23.50
N ALA A 29 -17.79 2.17 24.71
CA ALA A 29 -16.41 1.82 24.95
C ALA A 29 -16.29 0.34 24.53
N ALA A 30 -15.49 0.05 23.51
CA ALA A 30 -15.22 -1.32 23.10
C ALA A 30 -14.74 -2.04 24.36
N ALA A 31 -15.55 -2.98 24.87
CA ALA A 31 -15.16 -3.76 26.02
C ALA A 31 -13.88 -4.53 25.64
N ALA A 32 -12.87 -4.48 26.50
CA ALA A 32 -11.66 -5.24 26.30
C ALA A 32 -12.05 -6.74 26.14
N PHE A 33 -11.46 -7.39 25.13
CA PHE A 33 -11.67 -8.81 24.97
C PHE A 33 -11.18 -9.54 26.22
N VAL A 34 -12.09 -10.23 26.90
CA VAL A 34 -11.78 -11.09 28.04
C VAL A 34 -11.96 -12.53 27.60
N PRO A 35 -10.92 -13.36 27.61
CA PRO A 35 -11.02 -14.75 27.23
C PRO A 35 -12.03 -15.48 28.12
N ALA A 36 -12.77 -16.42 27.54
CA ALA A 36 -13.76 -17.22 28.28
C ALA A 36 -13.12 -18.18 29.32
N SER A 37 -11.82 -18.47 29.17
CA SER A 37 -11.03 -19.25 30.13
C SER A 37 -9.54 -18.99 29.92
N ASP A 38 -8.73 -19.33 30.93
CA ASP A 38 -7.26 -19.24 30.86
C ASP A 38 -6.65 -20.20 29.83
N ALA A 39 -7.40 -21.15 29.31
CA ALA A 39 -6.98 -22.12 28.29
C ALA A 39 -7.10 -21.52 26.85
N VAL A 40 -7.71 -20.33 26.70
CA VAL A 40 -7.83 -19.69 25.39
C VAL A 40 -6.46 -19.18 24.95
N VAL A 41 -5.92 -19.77 23.87
CA VAL A 41 -4.68 -19.29 23.24
C VAL A 41 -4.98 -18.01 22.48
N LEU A 42 -4.50 -16.88 22.97
CA LEU A 42 -4.68 -15.57 22.35
C LEU A 42 -3.72 -15.33 21.18
N GLU A 43 -2.49 -15.83 21.31
CA GLU A 43 -1.45 -15.76 20.28
C GLU A 43 -0.46 -16.90 20.50
N SER A 44 -0.08 -17.59 19.42
CA SER A 44 1.01 -18.56 19.43
C SER A 44 2.30 -17.86 19.03
N LEU A 45 3.23 -17.72 19.95
CA LEU A 45 4.56 -17.19 19.68
C LEU A 45 5.43 -18.28 19.06
N PRO A 46 6.29 -17.96 18.05
CA PRO A 46 7.24 -18.93 17.52
C PRO A 46 8.15 -19.47 18.64
N GLU A 47 8.31 -20.78 18.72
CA GLU A 47 9.16 -21.45 19.73
C GLU A 47 10.63 -20.97 19.69
N LYS A 48 11.12 -20.65 18.49
CA LYS A 48 12.42 -20.02 18.28
C LYS A 48 12.19 -18.65 17.67
N GLY A 49 12.44 -17.61 18.45
CA GLY A 49 12.34 -16.24 17.95
C GLY A 49 13.25 -16.03 16.73
N ASP A 50 12.74 -15.35 15.71
CA ASP A 50 13.50 -15.02 14.50
C ASP A 50 14.84 -14.36 14.88
N PRO A 51 15.99 -14.93 14.48
CA PRO A 51 17.32 -14.38 14.78
C PRO A 51 17.48 -12.93 14.28
N ALA A 52 16.84 -12.58 13.15
CA ALA A 52 16.86 -11.23 12.59
C ALA A 52 16.16 -10.23 13.50
N LEU A 53 15.02 -10.61 14.08
CA LEU A 53 14.29 -9.80 15.06
C LEU A 53 15.04 -9.70 16.40
N ALA A 54 15.73 -10.76 16.80
CA ALA A 54 16.59 -10.74 17.99
C ALA A 54 17.76 -9.76 17.80
N ALA A 55 18.36 -9.73 16.60
CA ALA A 55 19.39 -8.77 16.23
C ALA A 55 18.85 -7.34 16.27
N LEU A 56 17.70 -7.07 15.66
CA LEU A 56 17.07 -5.75 15.70
C LEU A 56 16.81 -5.27 17.13
N ARG A 57 16.33 -6.16 18.02
CA ARG A 57 16.14 -5.82 19.45
C ARG A 57 17.45 -5.44 20.14
N ARG A 58 18.56 -6.13 19.85
CA ARG A 58 19.89 -5.75 20.38
C ARG A 58 20.32 -4.40 19.86
N MET A 59 20.30 -4.20 18.54
CA MET A 59 20.70 -2.93 17.91
C MET A 59 19.91 -1.73 18.44
N ARG A 60 18.62 -1.91 18.74
CA ARG A 60 17.78 -0.85 19.35
C ARG A 60 18.20 -0.54 20.79
N ARG A 61 18.61 -1.53 21.59
CA ARG A 61 19.16 -1.29 22.94
C ARG A 61 20.48 -0.53 22.86
N ASP A 62 21.37 -0.96 21.95
CA ASP A 62 22.67 -0.31 21.76
C ASP A 62 22.52 1.14 21.28
N LEU A 63 21.50 1.44 20.45
CA LEU A 63 21.16 2.80 20.05
C LEU A 63 20.62 3.62 21.22
N ALA A 64 19.85 3.01 22.12
CA ALA A 64 19.30 3.72 23.29
C ALA A 64 20.39 4.24 24.24
N GLU A 65 21.59 3.64 24.26
CA GLU A 65 22.75 4.15 25.00
C GLU A 65 23.35 5.42 24.39
N ASN A 66 23.25 5.57 23.05
CA ASN A 66 23.68 6.78 22.34
C ASN A 66 22.67 7.13 21.21
N PRO A 67 21.54 7.78 21.55
CA PRO A 67 20.45 8.03 20.62
C PRO A 67 20.79 8.97 19.45
N ARG A 68 21.90 9.71 19.54
CA ARG A 68 22.38 10.63 18.51
C ARG A 68 23.51 10.07 17.64
N ASP A 69 23.81 8.77 17.75
CA ASP A 69 24.76 8.11 16.84
C ASP A 69 24.07 7.81 15.49
N PRO A 70 24.41 8.54 14.42
CA PRO A 70 23.73 8.38 13.14
C PRO A 70 24.04 7.03 12.50
N ALA A 71 25.23 6.44 12.71
CA ALA A 71 25.58 5.14 12.15
C ALA A 71 24.72 4.03 12.73
N ARG A 72 24.60 3.97 14.06
CA ARG A 72 23.72 3.02 14.75
C ARG A 72 22.24 3.20 14.36
N ALA A 73 21.79 4.46 14.29
CA ALA A 73 20.41 4.75 13.87
C ALA A 73 20.12 4.25 12.45
N ILE A 74 21.03 4.50 11.49
CA ILE A 74 20.95 4.01 10.11
C ILE A 74 20.81 2.49 10.07
N ASP A 75 21.63 1.76 10.82
CA ASP A 75 21.59 0.29 10.85
C ASP A 75 20.31 -0.24 11.45
N VAL A 76 19.79 0.36 12.54
CA VAL A 76 18.48 0.01 13.11
C VAL A 76 17.38 0.24 12.08
N VAL A 77 17.36 1.41 11.41
CA VAL A 77 16.33 1.75 10.41
C VAL A 77 16.36 0.78 9.23
N ARG A 78 17.54 0.50 8.67
CA ARG A 78 17.66 -0.46 7.55
C ARG A 78 17.12 -1.84 7.93
N ARG A 79 17.45 -2.31 9.13
CA ARG A 79 16.98 -3.60 9.61
C ARG A 79 15.47 -3.60 9.88
N ALA A 80 14.93 -2.52 10.42
CA ALA A 80 13.49 -2.37 10.65
C ALA A 80 12.71 -2.31 9.33
N LEU A 81 13.18 -1.53 8.33
CA LEU A 81 12.58 -1.48 7.00
C LEU A 81 12.62 -2.85 6.30
N GLN A 82 13.73 -3.58 6.43
CA GLN A 82 13.82 -4.95 5.90
C GLN A 82 12.81 -5.88 6.58
N ALA A 83 12.66 -5.80 7.91
CA ALA A 83 11.67 -6.59 8.64
C ALA A 83 10.22 -6.23 8.23
N ALA A 84 9.93 -4.93 8.04
CA ALA A 84 8.62 -4.48 7.55
C ALA A 84 8.27 -5.12 6.19
N ARG A 85 9.22 -5.14 5.25
CA ARG A 85 9.02 -5.74 3.91
C ARG A 85 8.85 -7.26 3.97
N THR A 86 9.74 -7.94 4.68
CA THR A 86 9.74 -9.42 4.74
C THR A 86 8.54 -9.98 5.50
N LEU A 87 8.11 -9.30 6.58
CA LEU A 87 7.02 -9.77 7.44
C LEU A 87 5.67 -9.11 7.11
N GLY A 88 5.69 -8.05 6.29
CA GLY A 88 4.50 -7.25 5.99
C GLY A 88 3.89 -6.58 7.23
N ASP A 89 4.70 -6.29 8.25
CA ASP A 89 4.25 -5.75 9.53
C ASP A 89 4.57 -4.25 9.64
N PRO A 90 3.55 -3.36 9.58
CA PRO A 90 3.75 -1.92 9.59
C PRO A 90 4.31 -1.37 10.91
N ARG A 91 4.28 -2.14 12.01
CA ARG A 91 4.86 -1.75 13.30
C ARG A 91 6.36 -1.45 13.20
N PHE A 92 7.06 -2.08 12.26
CA PHE A 92 8.49 -1.82 12.03
C PHE A 92 8.76 -0.42 11.45
N PHE A 93 7.82 0.21 10.73
CA PHE A 93 7.97 1.62 10.33
C PHE A 93 7.98 2.55 11.53
N GLY A 94 7.14 2.29 12.55
CA GLY A 94 7.18 3.03 13.82
C GLY A 94 8.51 2.84 14.57
N GLN A 95 9.07 1.62 14.54
CA GLN A 95 10.40 1.37 15.13
C GLN A 95 11.53 2.09 14.37
N ALA A 96 11.45 2.13 13.03
CA ALA A 96 12.38 2.87 12.19
C ALA A 96 12.29 4.39 12.47
N GLN A 97 11.08 4.93 12.56
CA GLN A 97 10.85 6.33 12.90
C GLN A 97 11.41 6.68 14.29
N ALA A 98 11.14 5.85 15.29
CA ALA A 98 11.66 6.05 16.65
C ALA A 98 13.20 6.07 16.68
N ALA A 99 13.87 5.27 15.87
CA ALA A 99 15.32 5.29 15.74
C ALA A 99 15.87 6.59 15.14
N LEU A 100 15.06 7.31 14.36
CA LEU A 100 15.40 8.64 13.81
C LEU A 100 14.84 9.81 14.62
N ALA A 101 14.30 9.58 15.82
CA ALA A 101 13.67 10.63 16.61
C ALA A 101 14.50 11.92 16.76
N PRO A 102 15.85 11.89 17.00
CA PRO A 102 16.65 13.10 17.09
C PRO A 102 16.71 13.94 15.80
N TRP A 103 16.43 13.35 14.66
CA TRP A 103 16.47 13.99 13.33
C TRP A 103 15.09 14.12 12.68
N TRP A 104 14.01 13.66 13.33
CA TRP A 104 12.70 13.58 12.70
C TRP A 104 12.16 14.95 12.29
N THR A 105 12.34 15.94 13.12
CA THR A 105 11.93 17.34 12.88
C THR A 105 13.10 18.31 12.72
N ALA A 106 14.34 17.80 12.77
CA ALA A 106 15.52 18.65 12.68
C ALA A 106 15.75 19.17 11.25
N ASP A 107 16.34 20.34 11.17
CA ASP A 107 16.76 20.94 9.90
C ASP A 107 18.15 20.44 9.47
N ASP A 108 19.09 20.32 10.36
CA ASP A 108 20.41 19.77 10.05
C ASP A 108 20.41 18.25 10.20
N VAL A 109 20.30 17.55 9.08
CA VAL A 109 20.15 16.09 9.02
C VAL A 109 21.21 15.51 8.08
N PRO A 110 22.00 14.52 8.53
CA PRO A 110 22.94 13.83 7.65
C PRO A 110 22.26 13.20 6.42
N ALA A 111 22.88 13.31 5.26
CA ALA A 111 22.31 12.85 4.00
C ALA A 111 21.73 11.41 4.01
N PRO A 112 22.42 10.39 4.58
CA PRO A 112 21.86 9.04 4.68
C PRO A 112 20.63 8.95 5.60
N VAL A 113 20.58 9.76 6.67
CA VAL A 113 19.44 9.82 7.59
C VAL A 113 18.27 10.48 6.90
N LEU A 114 18.51 11.55 6.13
CA LEU A 114 17.49 12.26 5.36
C LEU A 114 16.83 11.33 4.32
N LEU A 115 17.62 10.52 3.61
CA LEU A 115 17.09 9.50 2.71
C LEU A 115 16.19 8.48 3.43
N LEU A 116 16.64 7.98 4.58
CA LEU A 116 15.86 7.00 5.36
C LEU A 116 14.60 7.61 5.95
N ARG A 117 14.64 8.88 6.38
CA ARG A 117 13.44 9.61 6.83
C ARG A 117 12.43 9.74 5.69
N ALA A 118 12.89 10.09 4.49
CA ALA A 118 12.03 10.11 3.30
C ALA A 118 11.43 8.75 2.97
N THR A 119 12.22 7.67 3.10
CA THR A 119 11.75 6.29 2.87
C THR A 119 10.66 5.88 3.88
N ILE A 120 10.83 6.24 5.16
CA ILE A 120 9.81 5.98 6.17
C ILE A 120 8.54 6.79 5.88
N ARG A 121 8.66 8.08 5.57
CA ARG A 121 7.53 8.95 5.21
C ARG A 121 6.75 8.40 4.02
N GLN A 122 7.45 7.97 2.95
CA GLN A 122 6.84 7.28 1.83
C GLN A 122 6.02 6.06 2.27
N SER A 123 6.59 5.21 3.14
CA SER A 123 5.91 4.02 3.65
C SER A 123 4.70 4.34 4.53
N GLN A 124 4.65 5.54 5.10
CA GLN A 124 3.53 6.07 5.89
C GLN A 124 2.55 6.92 5.05
N HIS A 125 2.74 6.96 3.72
CA HIS A 125 1.97 7.77 2.77
C HIS A 125 2.06 9.29 3.00
N ASP A 126 3.09 9.75 3.73
CA ASP A 126 3.48 11.17 3.80
C ASP A 126 4.38 11.51 2.59
N PHE A 127 3.77 11.52 1.40
CA PHE A 127 4.50 11.73 0.15
C PHE A 127 5.04 13.15 0.01
N GLU A 128 4.32 14.15 0.52
CA GLU A 128 4.79 15.55 0.52
C GLU A 128 6.04 15.71 1.37
N GLY A 129 6.02 15.18 2.58
CA GLY A 129 7.18 15.18 3.46
C GLY A 129 8.36 14.38 2.91
N ALA A 130 8.08 13.25 2.25
CA ALA A 130 9.12 12.46 1.58
C ALA A 130 9.77 13.23 0.42
N LEU A 131 8.97 13.88 -0.44
CA LEU A 131 9.48 14.70 -1.54
C LEU A 131 10.28 15.90 -1.04
N ALA A 132 9.83 16.59 0.01
CA ALA A 132 10.57 17.70 0.60
C ALA A 132 11.97 17.28 1.10
N ASP A 133 12.07 16.13 1.77
CA ASP A 133 13.36 15.57 2.22
C ASP A 133 14.26 15.20 1.04
N LEU A 134 13.70 14.57 0.00
CA LEU A 134 14.45 14.15 -1.20
C LEU A 134 14.89 15.35 -2.05
N ASP A 135 14.06 16.38 -2.19
CA ASP A 135 14.40 17.61 -2.88
C ASP A 135 15.57 18.33 -2.18
N ARG A 136 15.52 18.40 -0.85
CA ARG A 136 16.60 18.97 -0.05
C ARG A 136 17.90 18.17 -0.18
N LEU A 137 17.80 16.84 -0.12
CA LEU A 137 18.96 15.95 -0.30
C LEU A 137 19.60 16.14 -1.68
N LEU A 138 18.79 16.16 -2.74
CA LEU A 138 19.26 16.29 -4.11
C LEU A 138 19.73 17.71 -4.47
N ALA A 139 19.25 18.74 -3.77
CA ALA A 139 19.80 20.09 -3.89
C ALA A 139 21.24 20.15 -3.34
N ALA A 140 21.53 19.45 -2.24
CA ALA A 140 22.86 19.39 -1.65
C ALA A 140 23.78 18.39 -2.36
N GLN A 141 23.24 17.26 -2.84
CA GLN A 141 23.97 16.17 -3.47
C GLN A 141 23.26 15.69 -4.75
N PRO A 142 23.41 16.39 -5.88
CA PRO A 142 22.69 16.07 -7.13
C PRO A 142 22.96 14.68 -7.71
N SER A 143 24.10 14.08 -7.39
CA SER A 143 24.51 12.76 -7.86
C SER A 143 24.11 11.60 -6.93
N TYR A 144 23.30 11.86 -5.89
CA TYR A 144 22.87 10.82 -4.95
C TYR A 144 21.84 9.89 -5.62
N SER A 145 22.32 8.81 -6.24
CA SER A 145 21.51 7.91 -7.09
C SER A 145 20.30 7.32 -6.35
N GLN A 146 20.50 6.86 -5.10
CA GLN A 146 19.41 6.27 -4.33
C GLN A 146 18.29 7.29 -4.01
N ALA A 147 18.65 8.56 -3.77
CA ALA A 147 17.64 9.61 -3.56
C ALA A 147 16.82 9.86 -4.84
N ARG A 148 17.45 9.84 -6.03
CA ARG A 148 16.74 9.94 -7.31
C ARG A 148 15.79 8.77 -7.53
N LEU A 149 16.25 7.53 -7.28
CA LEU A 149 15.38 6.35 -7.36
C LEU A 149 14.17 6.46 -6.42
N THR A 150 14.42 6.79 -5.15
CA THR A 150 13.34 6.94 -4.16
C THR A 150 12.38 8.06 -4.56
N ARG A 151 12.89 9.21 -5.04
CA ARG A 151 12.03 10.32 -5.49
C ARG A 151 11.22 9.95 -6.73
N SER A 152 11.80 9.23 -7.68
CA SER A 152 11.07 8.73 -8.85
C SER A 152 9.91 7.80 -8.45
N VAL A 153 10.12 6.91 -7.49
CA VAL A 153 9.04 6.04 -6.98
C VAL A 153 7.93 6.88 -6.35
N VAL A 154 8.27 7.84 -5.45
CA VAL A 154 7.26 8.70 -4.82
C VAL A 154 6.51 9.54 -5.86
N LEU A 155 7.23 10.12 -6.83
CA LEU A 155 6.63 10.89 -7.92
C LEU A 155 5.69 10.04 -8.79
N THR A 156 6.03 8.78 -9.01
CA THR A 156 5.18 7.82 -9.73
C THR A 156 3.90 7.55 -8.95
N VAL A 157 4.01 7.27 -7.65
CA VAL A 157 2.85 7.03 -6.77
C VAL A 157 1.90 8.22 -6.73
N VAL A 158 2.41 9.46 -6.70
CA VAL A 158 1.54 10.66 -6.72
C VAL A 158 1.12 11.09 -8.13
N GLY A 159 1.47 10.32 -9.18
CA GLY A 159 1.05 10.56 -10.56
C GLY A 159 1.82 11.67 -11.30
N ARG A 160 3.01 12.04 -10.81
CA ARG A 160 3.92 13.00 -11.45
C ARG A 160 4.90 12.29 -12.38
N TYR A 161 4.38 11.55 -13.36
CA TYR A 161 5.16 10.62 -14.20
C TYR A 161 6.31 11.29 -14.97
N ALA A 162 6.09 12.51 -15.51
CA ALA A 162 7.13 13.23 -16.24
C ALA A 162 8.32 13.61 -15.33
N ASP A 163 8.04 13.96 -14.06
CA ASP A 163 9.06 14.30 -13.08
C ASP A 163 9.83 13.05 -12.66
N ALA A 164 9.12 11.93 -12.43
CA ALA A 164 9.72 10.64 -12.13
C ALA A 164 10.71 10.20 -13.22
N ARG A 165 10.30 10.29 -14.48
CA ARG A 165 11.15 9.96 -15.63
C ARG A 165 12.39 10.85 -15.74
N ARG A 166 12.29 12.14 -15.37
CA ARG A 166 13.48 13.01 -15.31
C ARG A 166 14.49 12.55 -14.28
N ASP A 167 14.04 12.06 -13.12
CA ASP A 167 14.94 11.48 -12.12
C ASP A 167 15.60 10.19 -12.61
N CYS A 168 14.84 9.32 -13.30
CA CYS A 168 15.41 8.10 -13.88
C CYS A 168 16.46 8.42 -14.97
N ALA A 169 16.18 9.39 -15.85
CA ALA A 169 17.14 9.85 -16.86
C ALA A 169 18.43 10.41 -16.23
N ALA A 170 18.31 11.13 -15.11
CA ALA A 170 19.47 11.67 -14.38
C ALA A 170 20.32 10.61 -13.66
N LEU A 171 19.94 9.33 -13.68
CA LEU A 171 20.76 8.21 -13.21
C LEU A 171 21.79 7.76 -14.24
N THR A 172 21.77 8.30 -15.45
CA THR A 172 22.77 7.97 -16.50
C THR A 172 24.19 8.23 -15.99
N GLY A 173 25.01 7.20 -16.03
CA GLY A 173 26.35 7.21 -15.46
C GLY A 173 26.45 7.03 -13.93
N LEU A 174 25.32 7.00 -13.22
CA LEU A 174 25.27 6.81 -11.77
C LEU A 174 24.72 5.43 -11.35
N ALA A 175 24.01 4.74 -12.24
CA ALA A 175 23.42 3.43 -11.99
C ALA A 175 23.61 2.50 -13.19
N SER A 176 23.33 1.20 -13.02
CA SER A 176 23.37 0.24 -14.11
C SER A 176 22.26 0.49 -15.14
N PRO A 177 22.43 0.07 -16.40
CA PRO A 177 21.37 0.20 -17.41
C PRO A 177 20.07 -0.47 -17.01
N LEU A 178 20.11 -1.61 -16.30
CA LEU A 178 18.90 -2.29 -15.81
C LEU A 178 18.17 -1.44 -14.77
N VAL A 179 18.89 -0.83 -13.81
CA VAL A 179 18.31 0.05 -12.81
C VAL A 179 17.65 1.27 -13.45
N ILE A 180 18.29 1.88 -14.46
CA ILE A 180 17.74 3.03 -15.18
C ILE A 180 16.49 2.64 -15.95
N ALA A 181 16.52 1.51 -16.66
CA ALA A 181 15.38 1.02 -17.42
C ALA A 181 14.19 0.64 -16.52
N ALA A 182 14.44 -0.04 -15.40
CA ALA A 182 13.41 -0.37 -14.42
C ALA A 182 12.80 0.88 -13.78
N CYS A 183 13.63 1.87 -13.42
CA CYS A 183 13.18 3.15 -12.91
C CYS A 183 12.21 3.85 -13.88
N ASP A 184 12.58 3.95 -15.18
CA ASP A 184 11.75 4.65 -16.19
C ASP A 184 10.52 3.83 -16.60
N ALA A 185 10.59 2.50 -16.60
CA ALA A 185 9.53 1.64 -17.11
C ALA A 185 8.21 1.80 -16.33
N GLY A 186 8.26 1.95 -15.00
CA GLY A 186 7.08 2.18 -14.18
C GLY A 186 6.29 3.41 -14.63
N PRO A 187 6.82 4.63 -14.50
CA PRO A 187 6.12 5.86 -14.87
C PRO A 187 5.86 5.98 -16.38
N ALA A 188 6.73 5.47 -17.24
CA ALA A 188 6.54 5.48 -18.69
C ALA A 188 5.33 4.62 -19.09
N SER A 189 5.16 3.45 -18.48
CA SER A 189 4.02 2.56 -18.75
C SER A 189 2.67 3.12 -18.31
N LEU A 190 2.68 4.08 -17.38
CA LEU A 190 1.49 4.78 -16.89
C LEU A 190 1.26 6.12 -17.60
N SER A 191 2.04 6.43 -18.64
CA SER A 191 1.96 7.69 -19.39
C SER A 191 1.98 7.47 -20.93
N GLY A 192 1.36 6.38 -21.40
CA GLY A 192 1.15 6.10 -22.83
C GLY A 192 2.36 5.55 -23.56
N ALA A 193 3.28 4.89 -22.85
CA ALA A 193 4.47 4.29 -23.42
C ALA A 193 4.70 2.85 -22.94
N ALA A 194 3.63 2.10 -22.61
CA ALA A 194 3.74 0.79 -21.98
C ALA A 194 4.55 -0.21 -22.83
N SER A 195 4.31 -0.29 -24.14
CA SER A 195 5.05 -1.20 -25.02
C SER A 195 6.53 -0.84 -25.11
N ALA A 196 6.84 0.44 -25.40
CA ALA A 196 8.22 0.88 -25.54
C ALA A 196 9.02 0.75 -24.22
N ALA A 197 8.35 1.04 -23.07
CA ALA A 197 8.94 0.91 -21.75
C ALA A 197 9.26 -0.57 -21.42
N TYR A 198 8.34 -1.46 -21.75
CA TYR A 198 8.52 -2.90 -21.58
C TYR A 198 9.69 -3.43 -22.41
N ASP A 199 9.72 -3.08 -23.70
CA ASP A 199 10.78 -3.53 -24.61
C ASP A 199 12.16 -2.99 -24.20
N ALA A 200 12.24 -1.71 -23.78
CA ALA A 200 13.45 -1.11 -23.26
C ALA A 200 13.95 -1.79 -21.98
N LEU A 201 13.01 -2.15 -21.07
CA LEU A 201 13.35 -2.86 -19.85
C LEU A 201 13.94 -4.26 -20.14
N LEU A 202 13.35 -5.00 -21.06
CA LEU A 202 13.84 -6.33 -21.44
C LEU A 202 15.15 -6.30 -22.22
N ALA A 203 15.41 -5.23 -22.97
CA ALA A 203 16.64 -5.03 -23.71
C ALA A 203 17.80 -4.52 -22.84
N ALA A 204 17.55 -4.11 -21.60
CA ALA A 204 18.56 -3.54 -20.73
C ALA A 204 19.64 -4.59 -20.38
N PRO A 205 20.92 -4.30 -20.63
CA PRO A 205 21.99 -5.25 -20.36
C PRO A 205 22.22 -5.41 -18.85
N LEU A 206 22.34 -6.66 -18.40
CA LEU A 206 22.71 -7.01 -17.03
C LEU A 206 24.17 -6.63 -16.76
N ARG A 207 24.43 -6.18 -15.56
CA ARG A 207 25.77 -5.92 -15.02
C ARG A 207 26.06 -6.83 -13.83
N ALA A 208 27.34 -7.03 -13.53
CA ALA A 208 27.74 -7.79 -12.34
C ALA A 208 27.26 -7.14 -11.02
N SER A 209 26.99 -5.82 -11.04
CA SER A 209 26.42 -5.07 -9.92
C SER A 209 24.92 -5.28 -9.74
N ASP A 210 24.23 -5.88 -10.70
CA ASP A 210 22.77 -6.13 -10.62
C ASP A 210 22.55 -7.42 -9.83
N ASP A 211 22.37 -7.27 -8.54
CA ASP A 211 22.09 -8.36 -7.61
C ASP A 211 20.67 -8.95 -7.78
N ALA A 212 20.34 -9.95 -6.96
CA ALA A 212 19.03 -10.59 -7.03
C ALA A 212 17.87 -9.62 -6.79
N ALA A 213 18.03 -8.62 -5.90
CA ALA A 213 16.97 -7.67 -5.58
C ALA A 213 16.71 -6.70 -6.76
N VAL A 214 17.76 -6.25 -7.45
CA VAL A 214 17.60 -5.41 -8.66
C VAL A 214 16.89 -6.19 -9.77
N ARG A 215 17.26 -7.45 -9.97
CA ARG A 215 16.64 -8.31 -11.00
C ARG A 215 15.20 -8.66 -10.66
N GLU A 216 14.91 -8.96 -9.39
CA GLU A 216 13.56 -9.21 -8.89
C GLU A 216 12.66 -7.98 -9.15
N TRP A 217 13.10 -6.78 -8.76
CA TRP A 217 12.38 -5.54 -8.99
C TRP A 217 12.10 -5.28 -10.48
N ALA A 218 13.11 -5.46 -11.36
CA ALA A 218 12.93 -5.29 -12.79
C ALA A 218 11.92 -6.29 -13.39
N LEU A 219 11.97 -7.57 -12.95
CA LEU A 219 11.02 -8.60 -13.38
C LEU A 219 9.60 -8.32 -12.86
N THR A 220 9.44 -7.83 -11.64
CA THR A 220 8.15 -7.43 -11.10
C THR A 220 7.52 -6.31 -11.93
N ILE A 221 8.28 -5.27 -12.28
CA ILE A 221 7.81 -4.19 -13.17
C ILE A 221 7.44 -4.75 -14.55
N ALA A 222 8.26 -5.62 -15.13
CA ALA A 222 7.96 -6.24 -16.43
C ALA A 222 6.67 -7.07 -16.37
N ALA A 223 6.46 -7.83 -15.30
CA ALA A 223 5.25 -8.62 -15.08
C ALA A 223 4.00 -7.74 -15.01
N GLU A 224 4.04 -6.67 -14.24
CA GLU A 224 2.92 -5.73 -14.10
C GLU A 224 2.60 -5.01 -15.41
N ILE A 225 3.62 -4.58 -16.17
CA ILE A 225 3.41 -3.96 -17.49
C ILE A 225 2.79 -4.97 -18.45
N ALA A 226 3.32 -6.20 -18.53
CA ALA A 226 2.78 -7.25 -19.37
C ALA A 226 1.33 -7.59 -19.00
N ALA A 227 1.00 -7.66 -17.69
CA ALA A 227 -0.36 -7.89 -17.20
C ALA A 227 -1.32 -6.78 -17.64
N ARG A 228 -0.96 -5.51 -17.47
CA ARG A 228 -1.78 -4.38 -17.93
C ARG A 228 -1.97 -4.36 -19.45
N ARG A 229 -0.98 -4.76 -20.21
CA ARG A 229 -1.08 -4.91 -21.69
C ARG A 229 -1.91 -6.13 -22.12
N GLY A 230 -2.34 -6.98 -21.19
CA GLY A 230 -3.07 -8.21 -21.49
C GLY A 230 -2.18 -9.37 -21.97
N ASP A 231 -0.86 -9.24 -21.93
CA ASP A 231 0.08 -10.31 -22.28
C ASP A 231 0.26 -11.27 -21.09
N ARG A 232 -0.71 -12.16 -20.97
CA ARG A 232 -0.85 -13.08 -19.82
C ARG A 232 0.33 -14.03 -19.69
N ALA A 233 0.83 -14.55 -20.80
CA ALA A 233 1.91 -15.54 -20.77
C ALA A 233 3.22 -14.93 -20.29
N ARG A 234 3.57 -13.75 -20.80
CA ARG A 234 4.78 -13.04 -20.37
C ARG A 234 4.66 -12.52 -18.95
N ALA A 235 3.48 -12.00 -18.55
CA ALA A 235 3.25 -11.57 -17.18
C ALA A 235 3.51 -12.70 -16.17
N GLU A 236 2.93 -13.87 -16.42
CA GLU A 236 3.12 -15.04 -15.55
C GLU A 236 4.58 -15.51 -15.49
N ALA A 237 5.26 -15.57 -16.64
CA ALA A 237 6.66 -15.96 -16.70
C ALA A 237 7.55 -15.02 -15.88
N HIS A 238 7.31 -13.70 -15.95
CA HIS A 238 8.05 -12.71 -15.17
C HIS A 238 7.73 -12.78 -13.68
N PHE A 239 6.46 -12.94 -13.28
CA PHE A 239 6.09 -13.13 -11.87
C PHE A 239 6.78 -14.36 -11.27
N MET A 240 6.75 -15.49 -11.98
CA MET A 240 7.40 -16.72 -11.50
C MET A 240 8.93 -16.56 -11.41
N ALA A 241 9.56 -15.88 -12.37
CA ALA A 241 10.99 -15.61 -12.35
C ALA A 241 11.37 -14.67 -11.19
N ALA A 242 10.55 -13.67 -10.90
CA ALA A 242 10.76 -12.76 -9.77
C ALA A 242 10.61 -13.50 -8.42
N LEU A 243 9.56 -14.32 -8.26
CA LEU A 243 9.35 -15.15 -7.07
C LEU A 243 10.46 -16.18 -6.83
N ALA A 244 11.11 -16.66 -7.88
CA ALA A 244 12.27 -17.52 -7.73
C ALA A 244 13.50 -16.79 -7.13
N LEU A 245 13.58 -15.47 -7.28
CA LEU A 245 14.64 -14.62 -6.70
C LEU A 245 14.34 -14.21 -5.26
N ASP A 246 13.10 -13.80 -4.97
CA ASP A 246 12.62 -13.54 -3.61
C ASP A 246 11.19 -14.08 -3.39
N PRO A 247 11.07 -15.32 -2.88
CA PRO A 247 9.76 -15.94 -2.62
C PRO A 247 9.03 -15.34 -1.40
N ARG A 248 9.65 -14.41 -0.67
CA ARG A 248 9.07 -13.81 0.54
C ARG A 248 8.68 -12.36 0.36
N ASP A 249 8.93 -11.76 -0.79
CA ASP A 249 8.50 -10.38 -1.03
C ASP A 249 6.96 -10.29 -1.05
N ALA A 250 6.40 -9.54 -0.08
CA ALA A 250 4.97 -9.45 0.12
C ALA A 250 4.27 -8.66 -1.01
N TYR A 251 4.96 -7.66 -1.58
CA TYR A 251 4.42 -6.90 -2.71
C TYR A 251 4.28 -7.79 -3.95
N LEU A 252 5.34 -8.50 -4.30
CA LEU A 252 5.38 -9.43 -5.44
C LEU A 252 4.33 -10.54 -5.31
N LYS A 253 4.22 -11.16 -4.12
CA LYS A 253 3.14 -12.15 -3.84
C LYS A 253 1.76 -11.55 -4.04
N GLY A 254 1.54 -10.33 -3.56
CA GLY A 254 0.28 -9.62 -3.72
C GLY A 254 -0.05 -9.33 -5.18
N ALA A 255 0.91 -8.83 -5.96
CA ALA A 255 0.75 -8.56 -7.38
C ALA A 255 0.47 -9.83 -8.19
N TYR A 256 1.19 -10.92 -7.90
CA TYR A 256 0.93 -12.21 -8.54
C TYR A 256 -0.41 -12.82 -8.14
N ALA A 257 -0.81 -12.70 -6.88
CA ALA A 257 -2.13 -13.13 -6.42
C ALA A 257 -3.26 -12.37 -7.13
N ASP A 258 -3.15 -11.05 -7.28
CA ASP A 258 -4.13 -10.27 -8.05
C ASP A 258 -4.19 -10.74 -9.52
N PHE A 259 -3.04 -10.99 -10.14
CA PHE A 259 -2.97 -11.57 -11.48
C PHE A 259 -3.67 -12.93 -11.59
N LEU A 260 -3.51 -13.81 -10.60
CA LEU A 260 -4.19 -15.12 -10.55
C LEU A 260 -5.70 -14.99 -10.32
N LEU A 261 -6.11 -14.08 -9.40
CA LEU A 261 -7.53 -13.81 -9.10
C LEU A 261 -8.30 -13.31 -10.32
N GLU A 262 -7.71 -12.42 -11.11
CA GLU A 262 -8.29 -11.92 -12.37
C GLU A 262 -8.53 -13.04 -13.40
N ARG A 263 -7.90 -14.19 -13.24
CA ARG A 263 -8.00 -15.36 -14.12
C ARG A 263 -8.81 -16.50 -13.54
N GLY A 264 -9.43 -16.30 -12.37
CA GLY A 264 -10.21 -17.33 -11.70
C GLY A 264 -9.37 -18.47 -11.11
N ARG A 265 -8.05 -18.27 -10.95
CA ARG A 265 -7.11 -19.29 -10.45
C ARG A 265 -7.02 -19.26 -8.91
N ALA A 266 -8.18 -19.28 -8.24
CA ALA A 266 -8.31 -19.13 -6.80
C ALA A 266 -7.54 -20.20 -6.01
N HIS A 267 -7.49 -21.46 -6.47
CA HIS A 267 -6.72 -22.51 -5.79
C HIS A 267 -5.22 -22.20 -5.71
N GLU A 268 -4.66 -21.57 -6.71
CA GLU A 268 -3.25 -21.21 -6.73
C GLU A 268 -2.94 -20.03 -5.80
N VAL A 269 -3.88 -19.10 -5.66
CA VAL A 269 -3.77 -18.02 -4.67
C VAL A 269 -3.77 -18.59 -3.25
N VAL A 270 -4.65 -19.55 -2.95
CA VAL A 270 -4.65 -20.23 -1.65
C VAL A 270 -3.31 -20.96 -1.42
N ALA A 271 -2.79 -21.67 -2.43
CA ALA A 271 -1.50 -22.34 -2.31
C ALA A 271 -0.34 -21.35 -2.07
N LEU A 272 -0.39 -20.17 -2.68
CA LEU A 272 0.63 -19.11 -2.56
C LEU A 272 0.60 -18.43 -1.20
N LEU A 273 -0.61 -18.15 -0.63
CA LEU A 273 -0.79 -17.18 0.46
C LEU A 273 -1.24 -17.77 1.80
N ARG A 274 -1.57 -19.07 1.89
CA ARG A 274 -2.12 -19.69 3.12
C ARG A 274 -1.31 -19.46 4.39
N GLU A 275 0.00 -19.25 4.27
CA GLU A 275 0.92 -19.01 5.40
C GLU A 275 1.11 -17.51 5.70
N ASP A 276 0.58 -16.61 4.85
CA ASP A 276 0.83 -15.16 4.92
C ASP A 276 -0.31 -14.37 5.60
N THR A 277 -1.02 -14.97 6.53
CA THR A 277 -2.23 -14.40 7.16
C THR A 277 -1.95 -13.21 8.09
N ARG A 278 -0.69 -12.92 8.40
CA ARG A 278 -0.30 -11.74 9.20
C ARG A 278 -0.26 -10.44 8.42
N ASN A 279 -0.08 -10.51 7.11
CA ASN A 279 -0.10 -9.35 6.22
C ASN A 279 -1.53 -9.07 5.75
N ASP A 280 -2.09 -7.92 6.08
CA ASP A 280 -3.49 -7.57 5.76
C ASP A 280 -3.77 -7.59 4.26
N GLY A 281 -2.82 -7.12 3.45
CA GLY A 281 -2.95 -7.13 2.00
C GLY A 281 -2.96 -8.52 1.39
N LEU A 282 -2.13 -9.45 1.92
CA LEU A 282 -2.09 -10.84 1.47
C LEU A 282 -3.29 -11.63 2.00
N LEU A 283 -3.67 -11.41 3.26
CA LEU A 283 -4.88 -12.00 3.85
C LEU A 283 -6.15 -11.61 3.07
N LEU A 284 -6.24 -10.36 2.63
CA LEU A 284 -7.36 -9.90 1.80
C LEU A 284 -7.44 -10.68 0.48
N ARG A 285 -6.32 -10.90 -0.20
CA ARG A 285 -6.27 -11.69 -1.44
C ARG A 285 -6.58 -13.16 -1.22
N LEU A 286 -6.13 -13.71 -0.09
CA LEU A 286 -6.49 -15.06 0.34
C LEU A 286 -8.01 -15.18 0.55
N ALA A 287 -8.63 -14.24 1.26
CA ALA A 287 -10.08 -14.21 1.45
C ALA A 287 -10.85 -14.07 0.11
N PHE A 288 -10.35 -13.27 -0.85
CA PHE A 288 -10.94 -13.21 -2.21
C PHE A 288 -10.89 -14.56 -2.93
N ALA A 289 -9.83 -15.32 -2.76
CA ALA A 289 -9.71 -16.65 -3.36
C ALA A 289 -10.65 -17.64 -2.67
N GLU A 290 -10.67 -17.66 -1.35
CA GLU A 290 -11.52 -18.55 -0.55
C GLU A 290 -13.01 -18.32 -0.78
N ALA A 291 -13.43 -17.06 -0.96
CA ALA A 291 -14.82 -16.71 -1.32
C ALA A 291 -15.30 -17.37 -2.62
N ARG A 292 -14.38 -17.77 -3.51
CA ARG A 292 -14.65 -18.41 -4.80
C ARG A 292 -14.57 -19.94 -4.76
N LEU A 293 -14.22 -20.52 -3.60
CA LEU A 293 -13.97 -21.95 -3.45
C LEU A 293 -15.00 -22.59 -2.51
N PRO A 294 -15.87 -23.50 -2.99
CA PRO A 294 -16.95 -24.07 -2.16
C PRO A 294 -16.45 -24.78 -0.90
N GLY A 295 -15.23 -25.36 -0.93
CA GLY A 295 -14.64 -26.07 0.20
C GLY A 295 -13.93 -25.18 1.23
N ALA A 296 -13.80 -23.87 1.00
CA ALA A 296 -13.04 -22.94 1.84
C ALA A 296 -13.92 -22.07 2.75
N ARG A 297 -15.22 -22.42 2.91
CA ARG A 297 -16.17 -21.55 3.60
C ARG A 297 -15.76 -21.21 5.04
N ALA A 298 -15.30 -22.17 5.81
CA ALA A 298 -14.94 -21.94 7.21
C ALA A 298 -13.71 -21.03 7.36
N SER A 299 -12.66 -21.23 6.53
CA SER A 299 -11.50 -20.35 6.52
C SER A 299 -11.85 -18.96 6.01
N TYR A 300 -12.68 -18.85 4.98
CA TYR A 300 -13.20 -17.59 4.49
C TYR A 300 -13.92 -16.78 5.57
N GLU A 301 -14.87 -17.39 6.30
CA GLU A 301 -15.62 -16.71 7.36
C GLU A 301 -14.69 -16.23 8.50
N ALA A 302 -13.68 -17.03 8.86
CA ALA A 302 -12.68 -16.65 9.85
C ALA A 302 -11.82 -15.48 9.38
N HIS A 303 -11.30 -15.53 8.14
CA HIS A 303 -10.48 -14.47 7.57
C HIS A 303 -11.27 -13.19 7.32
N LEU A 304 -12.55 -13.28 6.93
CA LEU A 304 -13.45 -12.14 6.79
C LEU A 304 -13.63 -11.40 8.12
N ALA A 305 -13.87 -12.14 9.21
CA ALA A 305 -14.02 -11.57 10.55
C ALA A 305 -12.71 -10.93 11.04
N ASP A 306 -11.56 -11.57 10.79
CA ASP A 306 -10.24 -11.04 11.16
C ASP A 306 -9.93 -9.73 10.39
N LEU A 307 -10.15 -9.70 9.08
CA LEU A 307 -10.00 -8.48 8.28
C LEU A 307 -10.91 -7.35 8.74
N ALA A 308 -12.17 -7.64 9.06
CA ALA A 308 -13.12 -6.65 9.58
C ALA A 308 -12.59 -6.04 10.88
N ALA A 309 -12.12 -6.87 11.82
CA ALA A 309 -11.58 -6.40 13.09
C ALA A 309 -10.30 -5.55 12.89
N ARG A 310 -9.41 -5.94 11.96
CA ARG A 310 -8.17 -5.20 11.66
C ARG A 310 -8.46 -3.84 11.03
N PHE A 311 -9.37 -3.75 10.06
CA PHE A 311 -9.77 -2.47 9.46
C PHE A 311 -10.50 -1.57 10.46
N ASP A 312 -11.34 -2.12 11.34
CA ASP A 312 -11.97 -1.37 12.42
C ASP A 312 -10.93 -0.79 13.38
N ALA A 313 -9.97 -1.59 13.81
CA ALA A 313 -8.88 -1.14 14.67
C ALA A 313 -7.99 -0.08 13.98
N ALA A 314 -7.73 -0.21 12.67
CA ALA A 314 -7.00 0.79 11.89
C ALA A 314 -7.74 2.13 11.84
N ARG A 315 -9.05 2.12 11.58
CA ARG A 315 -9.89 3.33 11.60
C ARG A 315 -9.91 4.01 12.97
N GLN A 316 -10.04 3.23 14.05
CA GLN A 316 -10.03 3.77 15.42
C GLN A 316 -8.72 4.46 15.77
N ARG A 317 -7.59 3.99 15.22
CA ARG A 317 -6.26 4.63 15.35
C ARG A 317 -6.05 5.82 14.42
N GLY A 318 -7.00 6.12 13.52
CA GLY A 318 -6.85 7.15 12.49
C GLY A 318 -5.86 6.76 11.38
N ASP A 319 -5.60 5.47 11.21
CA ASP A 319 -4.73 4.95 10.15
C ASP A 319 -5.32 5.23 8.76
N ARG A 320 -4.47 5.69 7.84
CA ARG A 320 -4.87 6.07 6.47
C ARG A 320 -4.16 5.25 5.40
N MET A 321 -3.26 4.37 5.78
CA MET A 321 -2.40 3.62 4.85
C MET A 321 -3.15 2.51 4.09
N HIS A 322 -4.21 1.96 4.69
CA HIS A 322 -4.90 0.77 4.16
C HIS A 322 -6.22 1.08 3.43
N ARG A 323 -6.41 2.33 2.98
CA ARG A 323 -7.68 2.76 2.33
C ARG A 323 -7.99 1.99 1.06
N ARG A 324 -6.99 1.66 0.24
CA ARG A 324 -7.16 0.86 -0.98
C ARG A 324 -7.63 -0.55 -0.64
N GLU A 325 -6.97 -1.20 0.29
CA GLU A 325 -7.29 -2.55 0.73
C GLU A 325 -8.67 -2.58 1.40
N GLU A 326 -8.98 -1.60 2.24
CA GLU A 326 -10.31 -1.50 2.86
C GLU A 326 -11.40 -1.20 1.81
N ALA A 327 -11.13 -0.38 0.79
CA ALA A 327 -12.08 -0.15 -0.31
C ALA A 327 -12.39 -1.44 -1.05
N ARG A 328 -11.38 -2.26 -1.37
CA ARG A 328 -11.55 -3.59 -1.99
C ARG A 328 -12.33 -4.54 -1.08
N PHE A 329 -12.01 -4.57 0.21
CA PHE A 329 -12.72 -5.35 1.21
C PHE A 329 -14.22 -5.00 1.25
N ARG A 330 -14.53 -3.70 1.30
CA ARG A 330 -15.91 -3.19 1.30
C ARG A 330 -16.65 -3.54 0.02
N LEU A 331 -16.00 -3.33 -1.13
CA LEU A 331 -16.59 -3.58 -2.44
C LEU A 331 -16.82 -5.07 -2.69
N ASP A 332 -15.76 -5.87 -2.59
CA ASP A 332 -15.73 -7.21 -3.16
C ASP A 332 -16.23 -8.29 -2.18
N LEU A 333 -16.10 -8.06 -0.85
CA LEU A 333 -16.51 -9.04 0.17
C LEU A 333 -17.78 -8.62 0.93
N LEU A 334 -18.01 -7.31 1.11
CA LEU A 334 -19.19 -6.82 1.85
C LEU A 334 -20.28 -6.25 0.93
N ASN A 335 -20.03 -6.09 -0.38
CA ASN A 335 -20.92 -5.45 -1.35
C ASN A 335 -21.37 -4.04 -0.91
N ASP A 336 -20.52 -3.33 -0.16
CA ASP A 336 -20.77 -1.96 0.33
C ASP A 336 -20.12 -0.96 -0.64
N ALA A 337 -20.77 -0.73 -1.77
CA ALA A 337 -20.28 0.17 -2.81
C ALA A 337 -20.11 1.62 -2.33
N THR A 338 -20.97 2.08 -1.43
CA THR A 338 -20.92 3.45 -0.89
C THR A 338 -19.68 3.68 -0.05
N ALA A 339 -19.41 2.81 0.92
CA ALA A 339 -18.21 2.91 1.74
C ALA A 339 -16.92 2.69 0.89
N ALA A 340 -16.96 1.74 -0.04
CA ALA A 340 -15.85 1.49 -0.96
C ALA A 340 -15.49 2.72 -1.78
N LEU A 341 -16.49 3.42 -2.34
CA LEU A 341 -16.26 4.64 -3.12
C LEU A 341 -15.70 5.78 -2.27
N ALA A 342 -16.20 5.96 -1.06
CA ALA A 342 -15.69 6.99 -0.13
C ALA A 342 -14.19 6.75 0.17
N LEU A 343 -13.81 5.50 0.44
CA LEU A 343 -12.41 5.10 0.68
C LEU A 343 -11.55 5.25 -0.58
N ALA A 344 -12.05 4.80 -1.74
CA ALA A 344 -11.34 4.90 -3.00
C ALA A 344 -11.06 6.36 -3.40
N ARG A 345 -12.02 7.27 -3.21
CA ARG A 345 -11.83 8.72 -3.44
C ARG A 345 -10.81 9.32 -2.48
N ALA A 346 -10.89 8.97 -1.19
CA ALA A 346 -9.94 9.44 -0.19
C ALA A 346 -8.51 8.92 -0.45
N ASN A 347 -8.38 7.69 -0.94
CA ASN A 347 -7.11 7.10 -1.37
C ASN A 347 -6.58 7.80 -2.63
N TRP A 348 -7.45 8.01 -3.65
CA TRP A 348 -7.09 8.68 -4.90
C TRP A 348 -6.60 10.12 -4.73
N SER A 349 -7.02 10.81 -3.70
CA SER A 349 -6.52 12.14 -3.38
C SER A 349 -5.05 12.16 -2.95
N VAL A 350 -4.53 11.01 -2.47
CA VAL A 350 -3.18 10.88 -1.91
C VAL A 350 -2.25 10.14 -2.87
N GLN A 351 -2.70 9.03 -3.47
CA GLN A 351 -1.88 8.19 -4.35
C GLN A 351 -2.66 7.78 -5.62
N ARG A 352 -1.92 7.50 -6.69
CA ARG A 352 -2.47 7.29 -8.05
C ARG A 352 -1.77 6.16 -8.79
N GLU A 353 -1.59 5.04 -8.11
CA GLU A 353 -1.09 3.81 -8.74
C GLU A 353 -2.16 3.16 -9.62
N ALA A 354 -1.78 2.23 -10.48
CA ALA A 354 -2.72 1.50 -11.33
C ALA A 354 -3.83 0.79 -10.53
N ALA A 355 -3.47 0.20 -9.39
CA ALA A 355 -4.42 -0.45 -8.50
C ALA A 355 -5.40 0.54 -7.83
N ASP A 356 -4.95 1.77 -7.53
CA ASP A 356 -5.80 2.83 -6.98
C ASP A 356 -6.83 3.32 -8.02
N LEU A 357 -6.40 3.41 -9.28
CA LEU A 357 -7.28 3.76 -10.39
C LEU A 357 -8.35 2.68 -10.60
N ARG A 358 -7.96 1.40 -10.56
CA ARG A 358 -8.88 0.27 -10.73
C ARG A 358 -9.96 0.27 -9.65
N ILE A 359 -9.61 0.37 -8.38
CA ILE A 359 -10.61 0.39 -7.30
C ILE A 359 -11.50 1.63 -7.37
N LEU A 360 -10.99 2.79 -7.81
CA LEU A 360 -11.82 3.98 -8.04
C LEU A 360 -12.85 3.75 -9.14
N VAL A 361 -12.44 3.15 -10.27
CA VAL A 361 -13.34 2.80 -11.38
C VAL A 361 -14.39 1.79 -10.96
N ASP A 362 -13.99 0.74 -10.27
CA ASP A 362 -14.89 -0.35 -9.87
C ASP A 362 -15.90 0.12 -8.80
N ALA A 363 -15.45 0.88 -7.81
CA ALA A 363 -16.31 1.45 -6.79
C ALA A 363 -17.27 2.50 -7.36
N ALA A 364 -16.81 3.35 -8.30
CA ALA A 364 -17.66 4.33 -8.98
C ALA A 364 -18.76 3.63 -9.80
N ARG A 365 -18.42 2.57 -10.51
CA ARG A 365 -19.38 1.76 -11.26
C ARG A 365 -20.40 1.10 -10.36
N ALA A 366 -19.96 0.47 -9.27
CA ALA A 366 -20.85 -0.22 -8.32
C ALA A 366 -21.78 0.74 -7.58
N ALA A 367 -21.33 1.97 -7.27
CA ALA A 367 -22.11 3.00 -6.64
C ALA A 367 -22.95 3.83 -7.63
N ASN A 368 -22.84 3.60 -8.95
CA ASN A 368 -23.44 4.41 -10.01
C ASN A 368 -23.09 5.90 -9.90
N ASP A 369 -21.85 6.22 -9.53
CA ASP A 369 -21.36 7.57 -9.32
C ASP A 369 -20.64 8.10 -10.58
N ALA A 370 -21.33 8.98 -11.31
CA ALA A 370 -20.83 9.56 -12.54
C ALA A 370 -19.63 10.49 -12.32
N ASP A 371 -19.56 11.20 -11.21
CA ASP A 371 -18.47 12.16 -10.94
C ASP A 371 -17.15 11.44 -10.73
N ALA A 372 -17.13 10.37 -9.93
CA ALA A 372 -15.93 9.55 -9.74
C ALA A 372 -15.51 8.84 -11.04
N ALA A 373 -16.49 8.35 -11.81
CA ALA A 373 -16.23 7.75 -13.12
C ALA A 373 -15.60 8.76 -14.09
N ASN A 374 -16.09 10.00 -14.12
CA ASN A 374 -15.53 11.08 -14.94
C ASN A 374 -14.11 11.46 -14.51
N VAL A 375 -13.84 11.53 -13.21
CA VAL A 375 -12.48 11.78 -12.68
C VAL A 375 -11.50 10.70 -13.15
N ALA A 376 -11.89 9.44 -13.04
CA ALA A 376 -11.07 8.30 -13.49
C ALA A 376 -10.86 8.33 -15.02
N ALA A 377 -11.92 8.55 -15.80
CA ALA A 377 -11.87 8.62 -17.26
C ALA A 377 -10.96 9.77 -17.74
N ALA A 378 -11.07 10.96 -17.13
CA ALA A 378 -10.20 12.09 -17.44
C ALA A 378 -8.72 11.80 -17.12
N TRP A 379 -8.45 11.07 -16.04
CA TRP A 379 -7.09 10.65 -15.70
C TRP A 379 -6.53 9.66 -16.73
N ILE A 380 -7.31 8.63 -17.09
CA ILE A 380 -6.95 7.65 -18.12
C ILE A 380 -6.62 8.33 -19.44
N ALA A 381 -7.51 9.21 -19.89
CA ALA A 381 -7.35 9.92 -21.16
C ALA A 381 -6.12 10.82 -21.17
N ARG A 382 -5.94 11.67 -20.12
CA ARG A 382 -4.82 12.59 -19.99
C ARG A 382 -3.47 11.88 -19.99
N ASN A 383 -3.36 10.77 -19.29
CA ASN A 383 -2.12 10.02 -19.17
C ASN A 383 -2.00 8.91 -20.21
N ARG A 384 -3.02 8.69 -21.04
CA ARG A 384 -3.06 7.62 -22.05
C ARG A 384 -2.76 6.25 -21.43
N ILE A 385 -3.40 5.96 -20.29
CA ILE A 385 -3.14 4.75 -19.53
C ILE A 385 -3.61 3.52 -20.33
N GLU A 386 -2.71 2.58 -20.54
CA GLU A 386 -2.96 1.31 -21.17
C GLU A 386 -3.15 0.25 -20.09
N ASP A 387 -4.42 -0.13 -19.84
CA ASP A 387 -4.76 -1.19 -18.88
C ASP A 387 -5.96 -1.98 -19.38
N ALA A 388 -5.71 -3.25 -19.72
CA ALA A 388 -6.74 -4.15 -20.26
C ALA A 388 -7.89 -4.38 -19.28
N ALA A 389 -7.66 -4.29 -17.97
CA ALA A 389 -8.69 -4.44 -16.94
C ALA A 389 -9.64 -3.24 -16.85
N LEU A 390 -9.22 -2.07 -17.33
CA LEU A 390 -10.03 -0.84 -17.36
C LEU A 390 -10.87 -0.69 -18.62
N GLN A 391 -10.65 -1.53 -19.64
CA GLN A 391 -11.44 -1.53 -20.86
C GLN A 391 -12.81 -2.16 -20.58
N PRO A 392 -13.92 -1.62 -21.14
CA PRO A 392 -15.19 -2.30 -21.07
C PRO A 392 -15.05 -3.69 -21.71
N PRO A 393 -15.73 -4.73 -21.18
CA PRO A 393 -15.71 -6.04 -21.80
C PRO A 393 -16.08 -5.86 -23.27
N ALA A 394 -15.28 -6.46 -24.18
CA ALA A 394 -15.57 -6.44 -25.60
C ALA A 394 -17.01 -6.94 -25.77
N SER A 395 -17.87 -6.09 -26.33
CA SER A 395 -19.25 -6.51 -26.64
C SER A 395 -19.15 -7.74 -27.55
N THR A 396 -19.49 -8.88 -27.00
CA THR A 396 -19.71 -10.08 -27.82
C THR A 396 -20.78 -9.72 -28.84
N ARG A 397 -20.32 -9.45 -30.05
CA ARG A 397 -21.22 -9.36 -31.22
C ARG A 397 -21.60 -10.76 -31.63
#